data_a56801eed8f54f5b4ef079824190b31c
#
_entry.id   a56801eed8f54f5b4ef079824190b31c
#
_cell.length_a   1.000
_cell.length_b   1.000
_cell.length_c   1.000
_cell.angle_alpha   90.00
_cell.angle_beta   90.00
_cell.angle_gamma   90.00
#
_symmetry.space_group_name_H-M   'P 1'
#
loop_
_entity.id
_entity.type
_entity.pdbx_description
1 polymer ?
#
loop_
_entity_poly.entity_id
_entity_poly.type
_entity_poly.pdbx_seq_one_letter_code
_entity_poly.pdbx_strand_id
1 'polypeptide(L)'
;MNKQSFIKGTLILLAAGILNRILGFIPRIALPRIIGPEGVGIYQLGYPFFIVLVTIITGGIPLAIAKMVAEAEGAGKRDASKQILQVSLMLTLTAGTLFMGLSLLLAPWVTGVLLPDERVFQTFISMTPMLIIIAVSSVYRGYFQGKQNMIPSASSSVIETIVRIVCMLWFAHLLMPKGIEYGAAGAMLGTAVGELIGMIALLMQYAGEGRRNGKLLRKSPPPDTSGLKEPADSTRGILKRLAGIAIPVTGGRMVGSFSYLLETILTNRSLALAGIATTVATAQYGALQGMVIPLLLLPGALTVSLAISLVPSLSEASARNDRVTIHKRMNQSLRLALVSGAPFAVVMYVLAEPLCLLLYDNREVGSMLKMMAPFALFLYVQSPLQAALQALDRPGRALVNTLIGALIKMSLIVYLASNPAFGIKGAVIAILVNSVAVTVLHGFSLSRLIGFRFRWLDYMKTAAVMLIMGASILYGYNHLPFSTQPWLQFLASVFIGFAVYFAVIFLTRLVTPRDLERVPVVGAWLNRSNRR
;
A
#
# COMPACT_ATOMS: atom_id res chain seq x y z
N MET A 1 9.62 14.33 29.76
CA MET A 1 9.41 13.23 28.79
C MET A 1 10.63 13.14 27.89
N ASN A 2 11.32 11.98 27.83
CA ASN A 2 12.37 11.81 26.85
C ASN A 2 11.73 11.86 25.45
N LYS A 3 11.95 12.96 24.71
CA LYS A 3 11.65 13.01 23.28
C LYS A 3 12.38 11.86 22.63
N GLN A 4 11.68 11.01 21.91
CA GLN A 4 12.35 9.96 21.13
C GLN A 4 13.26 10.66 20.11
N SER A 5 14.48 10.16 19.97
CA SER A 5 15.32 10.59 18.85
C SER A 5 14.50 10.35 17.56
N PHE A 6 14.47 11.34 16.67
CA PHE A 6 13.79 11.26 15.36
C PHE A 6 14.10 9.93 14.63
N ILE A 7 15.38 9.52 14.66
CA ILE A 7 15.83 8.26 14.05
C ILE A 7 15.17 7.05 14.71
N LYS A 8 15.08 7.00 16.06
CA LYS A 8 14.44 5.89 16.78
C LYS A 8 12.95 5.80 16.47
N GLY A 9 12.25 6.93 16.42
CA GLY A 9 10.83 6.97 16.07
C GLY A 9 10.57 6.48 14.64
N THR A 10 11.39 6.91 13.67
CA THR A 10 11.31 6.48 12.27
C THR A 10 11.58 4.98 12.13
N LEU A 11 12.57 4.44 12.84
CA LEU A 11 12.86 3.00 12.83
C LEU A 11 11.72 2.16 13.41
N ILE A 12 11.06 2.63 14.47
CA ILE A 12 9.90 1.94 15.07
C ILE A 12 8.74 1.85 14.05
N LEU A 13 8.41 2.96 13.39
CA LEU A 13 7.36 2.98 12.36
C LEU A 13 7.73 2.12 11.16
N LEU A 14 8.99 2.14 10.74
CA LEU A 14 9.48 1.30 9.64
C LEU A 14 9.38 -0.19 9.99
N ALA A 15 9.82 -0.59 11.18
CA ALA A 15 9.72 -1.97 11.64
C ALA A 15 8.26 -2.44 11.72
N ALA A 16 7.36 -1.62 12.29
CA ALA A 16 5.92 -1.92 12.33
C ALA A 16 5.33 -2.01 10.91
N GLY A 17 5.73 -1.12 10.00
CA GLY A 17 5.29 -1.12 8.61
C GLY A 17 5.73 -2.38 7.85
N ILE A 18 6.97 -2.85 8.05
CA ILE A 18 7.47 -4.11 7.47
C ILE A 18 6.69 -5.30 8.04
N LEU A 19 6.53 -5.36 9.36
CA LEU A 19 5.78 -6.43 10.03
C LEU A 19 4.33 -6.49 9.52
N ASN A 20 3.64 -5.35 9.44
CA ASN A 20 2.28 -5.27 8.93
C ASN A 20 2.16 -5.72 7.46
N ARG A 21 3.18 -5.46 6.63
CA ARG A 21 3.20 -5.93 5.24
C ARG A 21 3.33 -7.46 5.15
N ILE A 22 4.20 -8.05 5.98
CA ILE A 22 4.37 -9.50 6.05
C ILE A 22 3.08 -10.16 6.56
N LEU A 23 2.55 -9.67 7.68
CA LEU A 23 1.31 -10.17 8.27
C LEU A 23 0.12 -9.98 7.31
N GLY A 24 0.02 -8.85 6.64
CA GLY A 24 -1.04 -8.54 5.67
C GLY A 24 -1.07 -9.45 4.44
N PHE A 25 -0.04 -10.27 4.24
CA PHE A 25 -0.04 -11.27 3.18
C PHE A 25 -0.81 -12.54 3.55
N ILE A 26 -0.91 -12.86 4.86
CA ILE A 26 -1.64 -14.03 5.36
C ILE A 26 -3.10 -14.05 4.89
N PRO A 27 -3.91 -13.00 5.12
CA PRO A 27 -5.31 -13.00 4.67
C PRO A 27 -5.45 -13.00 3.15
N ARG A 28 -4.47 -12.49 2.41
CA ARG A 28 -4.50 -12.50 0.94
C ARG A 28 -4.33 -13.91 0.36
N ILE A 29 -3.75 -14.83 1.11
CA ILE A 29 -3.67 -16.25 0.76
C ILE A 29 -4.84 -17.02 1.36
N ALA A 30 -5.13 -16.82 2.64
CA ALA A 30 -6.08 -17.63 3.36
C ALA A 30 -7.54 -17.31 3.03
N LEU A 31 -7.88 -16.02 2.83
CA LEU A 31 -9.24 -15.60 2.55
C LEU A 31 -9.79 -16.19 1.23
N PRO A 32 -9.04 -16.15 0.10
CA PRO A 32 -9.50 -16.80 -1.14
C PRO A 32 -9.75 -18.31 -1.02
N ARG A 33 -9.04 -18.99 -0.12
CA ARG A 33 -9.29 -20.43 0.15
C ARG A 33 -10.57 -20.67 0.91
N ILE A 34 -11.05 -19.70 1.69
CA ILE A 34 -12.27 -19.82 2.50
C ILE A 34 -13.49 -19.45 1.66
N ILE A 35 -13.46 -18.29 0.98
CA ILE A 35 -14.64 -17.73 0.29
C ILE A 35 -14.55 -17.80 -1.25
N GLY A 36 -13.47 -18.36 -1.80
CA GLY A 36 -13.25 -18.44 -3.24
C GLY A 36 -13.02 -17.11 -3.95
N PRO A 37 -12.74 -17.12 -5.27
CA PRO A 37 -12.54 -15.91 -6.05
C PRO A 37 -13.76 -15.00 -6.08
N GLU A 38 -14.97 -15.58 -6.10
CA GLU A 38 -16.24 -14.87 -6.12
C GLU A 38 -16.48 -14.10 -4.82
N GLY A 39 -16.29 -14.74 -3.66
CA GLY A 39 -16.39 -14.09 -2.36
C GLY A 39 -15.35 -12.98 -2.19
N VAL A 40 -14.14 -13.20 -2.68
CA VAL A 40 -13.10 -12.14 -2.73
C VAL A 40 -13.53 -11.00 -3.64
N GLY A 41 -14.22 -11.27 -4.76
CA GLY A 41 -14.79 -10.26 -5.64
C GLY A 41 -15.83 -9.41 -4.93
N ILE A 42 -16.78 -10.03 -4.24
CA ILE A 42 -17.80 -9.33 -3.43
C ILE A 42 -17.13 -8.44 -2.37
N TYR A 43 -16.11 -8.95 -1.69
CA TYR A 43 -15.31 -8.19 -0.73
C TYR A 43 -14.61 -6.98 -1.38
N GLN A 44 -14.03 -7.15 -2.57
CA GLN A 44 -13.24 -6.12 -3.26
C GLN A 44 -14.10 -5.07 -3.98
N LEU A 45 -15.33 -5.38 -4.38
CA LEU A 45 -16.21 -4.45 -5.08
C LEU A 45 -16.64 -3.26 -4.23
N GLY A 46 -16.95 -3.47 -2.95
CA GLY A 46 -17.34 -2.40 -2.04
C GLY A 46 -16.17 -1.55 -1.54
N TYR A 47 -14.98 -2.13 -1.49
CA TYR A 47 -13.80 -1.53 -0.85
C TYR A 47 -13.34 -0.20 -1.47
N PRO A 48 -13.30 0.02 -2.80
CA PRO A 48 -12.89 1.31 -3.38
C PRO A 48 -13.81 2.47 -3.04
N PHE A 49 -15.13 2.22 -2.95
CA PHE A 49 -16.07 3.24 -2.49
C PHE A 49 -15.77 3.65 -1.04
N PHE A 50 -15.56 2.68 -0.18
CA PHE A 50 -15.16 2.92 1.20
C PHE A 50 -13.86 3.73 1.31
N ILE A 51 -12.82 3.41 0.51
CA ILE A 51 -11.56 4.16 0.48
C ILE A 51 -11.76 5.62 0.08
N VAL A 52 -12.67 5.92 -0.83
CA VAL A 52 -13.02 7.31 -1.17
C VAL A 52 -13.57 8.03 0.05
N LEU A 53 -14.53 7.45 0.77
CA LEU A 53 -15.10 8.04 1.97
C LEU A 53 -14.06 8.23 3.08
N VAL A 54 -13.26 7.21 3.35
CA VAL A 54 -12.13 7.32 4.30
C VAL A 54 -11.18 8.44 3.90
N THR A 55 -10.86 8.57 2.61
CA THR A 55 -9.98 9.63 2.11
C THR A 55 -10.58 11.02 2.32
N ILE A 56 -11.89 11.19 2.13
CA ILE A 56 -12.57 12.46 2.40
C ILE A 56 -12.49 12.81 3.89
N ILE A 57 -12.80 11.83 4.75
CA ILE A 57 -12.89 12.06 6.20
C ILE A 57 -11.50 12.28 6.81
N THR A 58 -10.48 11.52 6.38
CA THR A 58 -9.20 11.46 7.10
C THR A 58 -7.98 11.90 6.28
N GLY A 59 -8.11 12.11 4.98
CA GLY A 59 -6.99 12.20 4.02
C GLY A 59 -5.80 13.07 4.45
N GLY A 60 -6.00 14.32 4.81
CA GLY A 60 -4.93 15.25 5.25
C GLY A 60 -4.89 15.50 6.76
N ILE A 61 -5.91 15.02 7.51
CA ILE A 61 -6.12 15.36 8.92
C ILE A 61 -4.98 14.92 9.83
N PRO A 62 -4.46 13.66 9.77
CA PRO A 62 -3.36 13.25 10.62
C PRO A 62 -2.10 14.10 10.43
N LEU A 63 -1.81 14.49 9.20
CA LEU A 63 -0.66 15.35 8.89
C LEU A 63 -0.83 16.76 9.46
N ALA A 64 -2.03 17.35 9.29
CA ALA A 64 -2.36 18.66 9.83
C ALA A 64 -2.24 18.69 11.35
N ILE A 65 -2.83 17.68 12.03
CA ILE A 65 -2.74 17.53 13.49
C ILE A 65 -1.29 17.38 13.92
N ALA A 66 -0.53 16.47 13.27
CA ALA A 66 0.86 16.24 13.62
C ALA A 66 1.69 17.51 13.55
N LYS A 67 1.50 18.32 12.50
CA LYS A 67 2.18 19.62 12.36
C LYS A 67 1.77 20.59 13.45
N MET A 68 0.47 20.82 13.65
CA MET A 68 -0.04 21.79 14.62
C MET A 68 0.31 21.42 16.06
N VAL A 69 0.22 20.12 16.41
CA VAL A 69 0.60 19.62 17.74
C VAL A 69 2.11 19.73 17.95
N ALA A 70 2.93 19.44 16.94
CA ALA A 70 4.39 19.57 17.05
C ALA A 70 4.80 21.03 17.32
N GLU A 71 4.15 21.99 16.66
CA GLU A 71 4.37 23.43 16.88
C GLU A 71 3.93 23.85 18.31
N ALA A 72 2.75 23.39 18.75
CA ALA A 72 2.24 23.68 20.10
C ALA A 72 3.14 23.09 21.21
N GLU A 73 3.56 21.84 21.06
CA GLU A 73 4.48 21.18 22.00
C GLU A 73 5.88 21.83 21.97
N GLY A 74 6.35 22.26 20.78
CA GLY A 74 7.61 23.00 20.63
C GLY A 74 7.59 24.35 21.33
N ALA A 75 6.45 25.04 21.34
CA ALA A 75 6.22 26.29 22.06
C ALA A 75 5.87 26.09 23.55
N GLY A 76 5.83 24.84 24.06
CA GLY A 76 5.48 24.56 25.45
C GLY A 76 3.97 24.69 25.77
N LYS A 77 3.12 24.93 24.78
CA LYS A 77 1.67 25.18 24.92
C LYS A 77 0.89 23.85 24.95
N ARG A 78 0.97 23.10 26.04
CA ARG A 78 0.33 21.77 26.16
C ARG A 78 -1.19 21.82 26.07
N ASP A 79 -1.82 22.88 26.54
CA ASP A 79 -3.29 23.02 26.48
C ASP A 79 -3.75 23.27 25.04
N ALA A 80 -2.97 23.98 24.24
CA ALA A 80 -3.23 24.12 22.81
C ALA A 80 -3.19 22.78 22.08
N SER A 81 -2.24 21.88 22.42
CA SER A 81 -2.18 20.51 21.87
C SER A 81 -3.46 19.71 22.17
N LYS A 82 -4.01 19.83 23.38
CA LYS A 82 -5.28 19.18 23.75
C LYS A 82 -6.47 19.78 23.02
N GLN A 83 -6.48 21.11 22.88
CA GLN A 83 -7.54 21.82 22.15
C GLN A 83 -7.55 21.42 20.67
N ILE A 84 -6.38 21.33 20.04
CA ILE A 84 -6.24 20.82 18.66
C ILE A 84 -6.82 19.41 18.54
N LEU A 85 -6.50 18.52 19.50
CA LEU A 85 -7.03 17.14 19.54
C LEU A 85 -8.57 17.15 19.63
N GLN A 86 -9.15 17.92 20.56
CA GLN A 86 -10.60 17.99 20.77
C GLN A 86 -11.34 18.53 19.54
N VAL A 87 -10.87 19.65 18.97
CA VAL A 87 -11.46 20.25 17.77
C VAL A 87 -11.38 19.31 16.58
N SER A 88 -10.23 18.62 16.41
CA SER A 88 -10.07 17.64 15.35
C SER A 88 -10.97 16.41 15.56
N LEU A 89 -11.14 15.93 16.78
CA LEU A 89 -12.08 14.85 17.10
C LEU A 89 -13.52 15.23 16.81
N MET A 90 -13.94 16.44 17.20
CA MET A 90 -15.30 16.93 16.88
C MET A 90 -15.51 16.94 15.36
N LEU A 91 -14.59 17.52 14.61
CA LEU A 91 -14.69 17.59 13.16
C LEU A 91 -14.79 16.20 12.51
N THR A 92 -13.87 15.29 12.88
CA THR A 92 -13.81 13.97 12.25
C THR A 92 -14.95 13.06 12.70
N LEU A 93 -15.40 13.14 13.96
CA LEU A 93 -16.58 12.43 14.43
C LEU A 93 -17.84 12.91 13.71
N THR A 94 -18.04 14.22 13.58
CA THR A 94 -19.18 14.77 12.83
C THR A 94 -19.15 14.32 11.38
N ALA A 95 -18.00 14.43 10.70
CA ALA A 95 -17.84 13.96 9.33
C ALA A 95 -18.03 12.44 9.23
N GLY A 96 -17.41 11.65 10.12
CA GLY A 96 -17.53 10.19 10.14
C GLY A 96 -18.96 9.72 10.34
N THR A 97 -19.70 10.34 11.27
CA THR A 97 -21.13 10.03 11.53
C THR A 97 -22.00 10.42 10.35
N LEU A 98 -21.76 11.61 9.77
CA LEU A 98 -22.51 12.07 8.59
C LEU A 98 -22.31 11.11 7.42
N PHE A 99 -21.05 10.79 7.08
CA PHE A 99 -20.75 9.89 5.95
C PHE A 99 -21.17 8.45 6.23
N MET A 100 -21.15 7.98 7.50
CA MET A 100 -21.71 6.69 7.87
C MET A 100 -23.22 6.67 7.63
N GLY A 101 -23.96 7.67 8.14
CA GLY A 101 -25.40 7.78 7.92
C GLY A 101 -25.77 7.89 6.43
N LEU A 102 -25.03 8.72 5.68
CA LEU A 102 -25.20 8.86 4.25
C LEU A 102 -24.90 7.53 3.50
N SER A 103 -23.87 6.80 3.90
CA SER A 103 -23.54 5.50 3.31
C SER A 103 -24.62 4.46 3.56
N LEU A 104 -25.18 4.41 4.76
CA LEU A 104 -26.30 3.51 5.09
C LEU A 104 -27.55 3.86 4.28
N LEU A 105 -27.87 5.14 4.15
CA LEU A 105 -29.01 5.63 3.39
C LEU A 105 -28.87 5.34 1.88
N LEU A 106 -27.66 5.52 1.34
CA LEU A 106 -27.37 5.31 -0.06
C LEU A 106 -26.98 3.85 -0.39
N ALA A 107 -26.85 2.97 0.62
CA ALA A 107 -26.40 1.59 0.42
C ALA A 107 -27.20 0.85 -0.68
N PRO A 108 -28.56 0.88 -0.72
CA PRO A 108 -29.32 0.20 -1.76
C PRO A 108 -29.03 0.75 -3.16
N TRP A 109 -28.87 2.08 -3.26
CA TRP A 109 -28.54 2.72 -4.55
C TRP A 109 -27.11 2.40 -4.99
N VAL A 110 -26.13 2.46 -4.07
CA VAL A 110 -24.73 2.17 -4.39
C VAL A 110 -24.58 0.73 -4.85
N THR A 111 -25.18 -0.23 -4.14
CA THR A 111 -25.02 -1.66 -4.45
C THR A 111 -25.92 -2.14 -5.60
N GLY A 112 -27.07 -1.51 -5.82
CA GLY A 112 -27.98 -1.89 -6.91
C GLY A 112 -27.71 -1.16 -8.23
N VAL A 113 -27.26 0.12 -8.17
CA VAL A 113 -27.09 0.93 -9.38
C VAL A 113 -25.62 1.17 -9.72
N LEU A 114 -24.78 1.49 -8.74
CA LEU A 114 -23.39 1.85 -8.97
C LEU A 114 -22.52 0.61 -9.15
N LEU A 115 -22.67 -0.35 -8.23
CA LEU A 115 -21.97 -1.63 -8.27
C LEU A 115 -22.90 -2.67 -8.91
N PRO A 116 -22.45 -3.42 -9.90
CA PRO A 116 -23.33 -4.31 -10.67
C PRO A 116 -23.59 -5.68 -10.00
N ASP A 117 -23.48 -5.76 -8.66
CA ASP A 117 -23.70 -6.98 -7.89
C ASP A 117 -24.35 -6.66 -6.54
N GLU A 118 -25.63 -6.95 -6.40
CA GLU A 118 -26.42 -6.67 -5.20
C GLU A 118 -25.92 -7.40 -3.95
N ARG A 119 -25.22 -8.52 -4.11
CA ARG A 119 -24.63 -9.31 -3.01
C ARG A 119 -23.55 -8.55 -2.24
N VAL A 120 -23.02 -7.47 -2.82
CA VAL A 120 -22.09 -6.55 -2.13
C VAL A 120 -22.76 -5.81 -0.96
N PHE A 121 -24.10 -5.76 -0.91
CA PHE A 121 -24.87 -5.02 0.10
C PHE A 121 -24.46 -5.38 1.55
N GLN A 122 -24.36 -6.68 1.85
CA GLN A 122 -23.97 -7.13 3.21
C GLN A 122 -22.55 -6.71 3.57
N THR A 123 -21.63 -6.82 2.63
CA THR A 123 -20.23 -6.38 2.80
C THR A 123 -20.17 -4.86 2.96
N PHE A 124 -20.96 -4.13 2.17
CA PHE A 124 -21.02 -2.67 2.20
C PHE A 124 -21.51 -2.15 3.56
N ILE A 125 -22.60 -2.70 4.11
CA ILE A 125 -23.10 -2.33 5.43
C ILE A 125 -22.08 -2.67 6.51
N SER A 126 -21.42 -3.83 6.43
CA SER A 126 -20.44 -4.29 7.42
C SER A 126 -19.23 -3.36 7.54
N MET A 127 -18.86 -2.61 6.48
CA MET A 127 -17.73 -1.67 6.52
C MET A 127 -18.10 -0.25 6.98
N THR A 128 -19.39 0.13 6.96
CA THR A 128 -19.78 1.52 7.26
C THR A 128 -19.43 1.98 8.68
N PRO A 129 -19.52 1.16 9.75
CA PRO A 129 -19.08 1.56 11.09
C PRO A 129 -17.59 1.90 11.18
N MET A 130 -16.76 1.33 10.29
CA MET A 130 -15.32 1.61 10.24
C MET A 130 -15.03 3.09 9.94
N LEU A 131 -15.93 3.82 9.28
CA LEU A 131 -15.75 5.24 8.98
C LEU A 131 -15.52 6.08 10.25
N ILE A 132 -16.30 5.83 11.30
CA ILE A 132 -16.12 6.51 12.60
C ILE A 132 -14.85 6.01 13.29
N ILE A 133 -14.62 4.70 13.30
CA ILE A 133 -13.47 4.10 13.98
C ILE A 133 -12.16 4.63 13.40
N ILE A 134 -12.04 4.65 12.06
CA ILE A 134 -10.85 5.17 11.37
C ILE A 134 -10.73 6.69 11.56
N ALA A 135 -11.84 7.43 11.55
CA ALA A 135 -11.84 8.87 11.83
C ALA A 135 -11.18 9.18 13.18
N VAL A 136 -11.63 8.51 14.24
CA VAL A 136 -11.06 8.66 15.59
C VAL A 136 -9.60 8.22 15.64
N SER A 137 -9.29 7.04 15.12
CA SER A 137 -7.92 6.51 15.09
C SER A 137 -6.94 7.44 14.38
N SER A 138 -7.37 8.05 13.27
CA SER A 138 -6.54 8.97 12.48
C SER A 138 -6.13 10.22 13.27
N VAL A 139 -7.03 10.76 14.09
CA VAL A 139 -6.78 11.92 14.95
C VAL A 139 -5.75 11.59 16.03
N TYR A 140 -5.94 10.47 16.75
CA TYR A 140 -4.98 10.05 17.77
C TYR A 140 -3.60 9.71 17.19
N ARG A 141 -3.55 9.06 16.02
CA ARG A 141 -2.28 8.82 15.32
C ARG A 141 -1.56 10.13 14.98
N GLY A 142 -2.28 11.12 14.44
CA GLY A 142 -1.75 12.46 14.18
C GLY A 142 -1.24 13.16 15.45
N TYR A 143 -1.99 13.07 16.54
CA TYR A 143 -1.63 13.64 17.83
C TYR A 143 -0.33 13.05 18.39
N PHE A 144 -0.21 11.72 18.43
CA PHE A 144 1.01 11.05 18.90
C PHE A 144 2.22 11.34 18.00
N GLN A 145 2.03 11.40 16.69
CA GLN A 145 3.07 11.78 15.74
C GLN A 145 3.55 13.21 15.98
N GLY A 146 2.62 14.15 16.23
CA GLY A 146 2.95 15.54 16.58
C GLY A 146 3.73 15.64 17.89
N LYS A 147 3.46 14.78 18.86
CA LYS A 147 4.25 14.65 20.11
C LYS A 147 5.60 13.96 19.93
N GLN A 148 5.94 13.56 18.73
CA GLN A 148 7.15 12.77 18.43
C GLN A 148 7.22 11.45 19.21
N ASN A 149 6.07 10.87 19.57
CA ASN A 149 5.93 9.56 20.17
C ASN A 149 5.31 8.59 19.18
N MET A 150 6.15 7.78 18.52
CA MET A 150 5.71 6.88 17.45
C MET A 150 5.25 5.51 17.97
N ILE A 151 5.53 5.17 19.24
CA ILE A 151 5.19 3.87 19.83
C ILE A 151 3.68 3.59 19.79
N PRO A 152 2.78 4.53 20.19
CA PRO A 152 1.36 4.27 20.16
C PRO A 152 0.82 3.98 18.75
N SER A 153 1.26 4.74 17.76
CA SER A 153 0.88 4.52 16.37
C SER A 153 1.37 3.17 15.82
N ALA A 154 2.62 2.80 16.13
CA ALA A 154 3.21 1.55 15.69
C ALA A 154 2.56 0.33 16.34
N SER A 155 2.45 0.33 17.68
CA SER A 155 1.88 -0.80 18.43
C SER A 155 0.40 -1.02 18.12
N SER A 156 -0.40 0.06 18.06
CA SER A 156 -1.82 -0.05 17.69
C SER A 156 -2.00 -0.64 16.29
N SER A 157 -1.17 -0.23 15.33
CA SER A 157 -1.24 -0.75 13.95
C SER A 157 -0.87 -2.23 13.86
N VAL A 158 0.09 -2.70 14.66
CA VAL A 158 0.45 -4.14 14.71
C VAL A 158 -0.68 -4.94 15.38
N ILE A 159 -1.20 -4.47 16.53
CA ILE A 159 -2.32 -5.13 17.23
C ILE A 159 -3.55 -5.20 16.31
N GLU A 160 -3.92 -4.09 15.68
CA GLU A 160 -4.98 -4.00 14.69
C GLU A 160 -4.81 -5.06 13.60
N THR A 161 -3.60 -5.15 13.02
CA THR A 161 -3.33 -6.08 11.92
C THR A 161 -3.46 -7.54 12.36
N ILE A 162 -2.96 -7.91 13.54
CA ILE A 162 -3.07 -9.27 14.07
C ILE A 162 -4.54 -9.62 14.33
N VAL A 163 -5.28 -8.77 15.03
CA VAL A 163 -6.69 -9.01 15.35
C VAL A 163 -7.53 -9.05 14.08
N ARG A 164 -7.28 -8.14 13.14
CA ARG A 164 -7.94 -8.12 11.83
C ARG A 164 -7.77 -9.45 11.09
N ILE A 165 -6.56 -9.99 11.03
CA ILE A 165 -6.29 -11.26 10.34
C ILE A 165 -7.08 -12.40 10.98
N VAL A 166 -7.02 -12.52 12.29
CA VAL A 166 -7.72 -13.59 13.03
C VAL A 166 -9.22 -13.47 12.86
N CYS A 167 -9.78 -12.29 13.13
CA CYS A 167 -11.23 -12.07 13.05
C CYS A 167 -11.76 -12.14 11.61
N MET A 168 -11.00 -11.64 10.62
CA MET A 168 -11.37 -11.71 9.21
C MET A 168 -11.55 -13.16 8.75
N LEU A 169 -10.56 -14.01 9.03
CA LEU A 169 -10.60 -15.41 8.62
C LEU A 169 -11.65 -16.20 9.42
N TRP A 170 -11.77 -15.92 10.71
CA TRP A 170 -12.74 -16.59 11.57
C TRP A 170 -14.18 -16.26 11.19
N PHE A 171 -14.52 -14.98 11.05
CA PHE A 171 -15.89 -14.58 10.68
C PHE A 171 -16.23 -14.95 9.23
N ALA A 172 -15.24 -14.89 8.31
CA ALA A 172 -15.46 -15.38 6.96
C ALA A 172 -15.84 -16.87 6.96
N HIS A 173 -15.10 -17.70 7.70
CA HIS A 173 -15.38 -19.13 7.82
C HIS A 173 -16.73 -19.40 8.54
N LEU A 174 -17.01 -18.70 9.62
CA LEU A 174 -18.25 -18.87 10.41
C LEU A 174 -19.51 -18.50 9.63
N LEU A 175 -19.45 -17.46 8.78
CA LEU A 175 -20.61 -16.98 8.04
C LEU A 175 -20.73 -17.57 6.63
N MET A 176 -19.67 -18.22 6.10
CA MET A 176 -19.69 -18.86 4.77
C MET A 176 -20.85 -19.87 4.57
N PRO A 177 -21.26 -20.70 5.57
CA PRO A 177 -22.39 -21.61 5.41
C PRO A 177 -23.75 -20.94 5.16
N LYS A 178 -23.88 -19.62 5.47
CA LYS A 178 -25.10 -18.86 5.21
C LYS A 178 -25.21 -18.32 3.80
N GLY A 179 -24.09 -18.33 3.05
CA GLY A 179 -23.97 -17.82 1.69
C GLY A 179 -22.65 -17.09 1.50
N ILE A 180 -22.20 -17.00 0.25
CA ILE A 180 -20.91 -16.39 -0.12
C ILE A 180 -20.85 -14.89 0.22
N GLU A 181 -21.98 -14.19 0.09
CA GLU A 181 -22.13 -12.79 0.47
C GLU A 181 -21.94 -12.57 1.98
N TYR A 182 -22.42 -13.52 2.81
CA TYR A 182 -22.21 -13.48 4.25
C TYR A 182 -20.78 -13.85 4.64
N GLY A 183 -20.13 -14.75 3.88
CA GLY A 183 -18.70 -15.02 4.03
C GLY A 183 -17.84 -13.78 3.77
N ALA A 184 -18.12 -13.06 2.69
CA ALA A 184 -17.46 -11.79 2.36
C ALA A 184 -17.75 -10.69 3.38
N ALA A 185 -19.01 -10.56 3.84
CA ALA A 185 -19.40 -9.64 4.91
C ALA A 185 -18.70 -9.98 6.24
N GLY A 186 -18.57 -11.26 6.56
CA GLY A 186 -17.81 -11.74 7.73
C GLY A 186 -16.34 -11.31 7.69
N ALA A 187 -15.70 -11.43 6.53
CA ALA A 187 -14.34 -10.93 6.36
C ALA A 187 -14.25 -9.41 6.61
N MET A 188 -15.25 -8.65 6.15
CA MET A 188 -15.30 -7.19 6.37
C MET A 188 -15.58 -6.85 7.84
N LEU A 189 -16.49 -7.56 8.50
CA LEU A 189 -16.72 -7.42 9.94
C LEU A 189 -15.46 -7.70 10.76
N GLY A 190 -14.69 -8.74 10.39
CA GLY A 190 -13.41 -9.03 11.04
C GLY A 190 -12.39 -7.89 10.85
N THR A 191 -12.41 -7.26 9.69
CA THR A 191 -11.61 -6.05 9.44
C THR A 191 -12.06 -4.90 10.36
N ALA A 192 -13.37 -4.69 10.52
CA ALA A 192 -13.94 -3.66 11.40
C ALA A 192 -13.56 -3.89 12.87
N VAL A 193 -13.59 -5.15 13.33
CA VAL A 193 -13.14 -5.52 14.69
C VAL A 193 -11.65 -5.23 14.87
N GLY A 194 -10.81 -5.53 13.89
CA GLY A 194 -9.39 -5.19 13.92
C GLY A 194 -9.15 -3.68 14.09
N GLU A 195 -9.83 -2.85 13.29
CA GLU A 195 -9.76 -1.38 13.39
C GLU A 195 -10.25 -0.88 14.76
N LEU A 196 -11.34 -1.47 15.29
CA LEU A 196 -11.89 -1.13 16.61
C LEU A 196 -10.87 -1.41 17.73
N ILE A 197 -10.25 -2.58 17.72
CA ILE A 197 -9.23 -2.94 18.72
C ILE A 197 -7.99 -2.05 18.58
N GLY A 198 -7.58 -1.72 17.37
CA GLY A 198 -6.51 -0.74 17.10
C GLY A 198 -6.83 0.65 17.69
N MET A 199 -8.07 1.11 17.52
CA MET A 199 -8.56 2.36 18.11
C MET A 199 -8.55 2.29 19.64
N ILE A 200 -9.07 1.21 20.23
CA ILE A 200 -9.07 1.01 21.68
C ILE A 200 -7.64 1.04 22.23
N ALA A 201 -6.70 0.37 21.55
CA ALA A 201 -5.29 0.38 21.94
C ALA A 201 -4.69 1.81 21.94
N LEU A 202 -5.05 2.65 20.96
CA LEU A 202 -4.66 4.06 20.94
C LEU A 202 -5.27 4.85 22.10
N LEU A 203 -6.55 4.66 22.37
CA LEU A 203 -7.27 5.33 23.47
C LEU A 203 -6.70 4.95 24.84
N MET A 204 -6.41 3.66 25.05
CA MET A 204 -5.79 3.18 26.30
C MET A 204 -4.41 3.80 26.51
N GLN A 205 -3.60 3.93 25.46
CA GLN A 205 -2.28 4.56 25.56
C GLN A 205 -2.39 6.06 25.83
N TYR A 206 -3.38 6.74 25.24
CA TYR A 206 -3.67 8.15 25.52
C TYR A 206 -4.08 8.35 27.00
N ALA A 207 -4.99 7.52 27.51
CA ALA A 207 -5.41 7.55 28.91
C ALA A 207 -4.25 7.25 29.88
N GLY A 208 -3.39 6.29 29.52
CA GLY A 208 -2.17 5.95 30.28
C GLY A 208 -1.17 7.11 30.36
N GLU A 209 -0.99 7.83 29.25
CA GLU A 209 -0.13 9.04 29.23
C GLU A 209 -0.71 10.15 30.12
N GLY A 210 -2.02 10.35 30.09
CA GLY A 210 -2.70 11.32 30.96
C GLY A 210 -2.50 11.03 32.46
N ARG A 211 -2.63 9.75 32.86
CA ARG A 211 -2.39 9.31 34.25
C ARG A 211 -0.93 9.49 34.67
N ARG A 212 0.03 9.21 33.80
CA ARG A 212 1.46 9.37 34.08
C ARG A 212 1.83 10.84 34.24
N ASN A 213 1.32 11.70 33.38
CA ASN A 213 1.56 13.15 33.46
C ASN A 213 0.90 13.76 34.71
N GLY A 214 -0.30 13.33 35.09
CA GLY A 214 -0.96 13.76 36.33
C GLY A 214 -0.20 13.39 37.60
N LYS A 215 0.44 12.19 37.63
CA LYS A 215 1.30 11.79 38.76
C LYS A 215 2.60 12.60 38.84
N LEU A 216 3.16 13.01 37.69
CA LEU A 216 4.36 13.86 37.65
C LEU A 216 4.08 15.30 38.09
N LEU A 217 2.92 15.87 37.68
CA LEU A 217 2.49 17.19 38.10
C LEU A 217 2.18 17.30 39.60
N ARG A 218 1.75 16.20 40.24
CA ARG A 218 1.56 16.14 41.70
C ARG A 218 2.88 16.16 42.50
N LYS A 219 4.00 15.78 41.87
CA LYS A 219 5.33 15.71 42.50
C LYS A 219 6.19 16.97 42.26
N SER A 220 5.80 17.84 41.33
CA SER A 220 6.52 19.08 41.05
C SER A 220 5.75 20.27 41.61
N PRO A 221 6.41 21.28 42.24
CA PRO A 221 5.73 22.51 42.62
C PRO A 221 5.08 23.15 41.40
N PRO A 222 3.91 23.83 41.56
CA PRO A 222 3.25 24.48 40.45
C PRO A 222 4.24 25.46 39.79
N PRO A 223 4.40 25.43 38.47
CA PRO A 223 5.14 26.46 37.78
C PRO A 223 4.48 27.80 38.05
N ASP A 224 5.29 28.81 38.34
CA ASP A 224 4.85 30.16 38.59
C ASP A 224 4.13 30.69 37.32
N THR A 225 2.80 30.63 37.33
CA THR A 225 1.92 31.02 36.21
C THR A 225 1.48 32.49 36.28
N SER A 226 2.29 33.35 36.90
CA SER A 226 2.04 34.80 36.98
C SER A 226 2.41 35.57 35.72
N GLY A 227 2.50 34.95 34.57
CA GLY A 227 2.81 35.62 33.32
C GLY A 227 2.15 35.01 32.12
N LEU A 228 1.15 35.70 31.57
CA LEU A 228 0.61 35.52 30.22
C LEU A 228 -0.17 34.25 29.95
N LYS A 229 -1.43 34.20 30.33
CA LYS A 229 -2.45 33.50 29.55
C LYS A 229 -2.59 34.21 28.20
N GLU A 230 -1.72 33.83 27.25
CA GLU A 230 -2.04 34.17 25.86
C GLU A 230 -3.41 33.54 25.50
N PRO A 231 -4.28 34.26 24.77
CA PRO A 231 -5.59 33.78 24.43
C PRO A 231 -5.43 32.43 23.68
N ALA A 232 -6.10 31.41 24.17
CA ALA A 232 -6.23 30.14 23.47
C ALA A 232 -6.71 30.44 22.04
N ASP A 233 -6.07 29.85 21.03
CA ASP A 233 -6.50 30.02 19.66
C ASP A 233 -8.01 29.74 19.56
N SER A 234 -8.75 30.66 18.93
CA SER A 234 -10.19 30.44 18.76
C SER A 234 -10.42 29.10 18.04
N THR A 235 -11.41 28.33 18.47
CA THR A 235 -11.83 27.06 17.80
C THR A 235 -11.94 27.27 16.29
N ARG A 236 -12.45 28.43 15.84
CA ARG A 236 -12.54 28.81 14.43
C ARG A 236 -11.14 28.98 13.78
N GLY A 237 -10.17 29.51 14.52
CA GLY A 237 -8.77 29.65 14.05
C GLY A 237 -8.13 28.28 13.85
N ILE A 238 -8.31 27.36 14.81
CA ILE A 238 -7.81 25.98 14.72
C ILE A 238 -8.44 25.26 13.52
N LEU A 239 -9.77 25.35 13.33
CA LEU A 239 -10.48 24.75 12.21
C LEU A 239 -10.00 25.28 10.86
N LYS A 240 -9.85 26.62 10.73
CA LYS A 240 -9.37 27.26 9.49
C LYS A 240 -7.96 26.78 9.16
N ARG A 241 -7.09 26.71 10.14
CA ARG A 241 -5.70 26.27 9.95
C ARG A 241 -5.62 24.77 9.62
N LEU A 242 -6.39 23.95 10.32
CA LEU A 242 -6.49 22.52 10.06
C LEU A 242 -7.00 22.25 8.65
N ALA A 243 -8.09 22.94 8.22
CA ALA A 243 -8.63 22.83 6.88
C ALA A 243 -7.61 23.30 5.82
N GLY A 244 -6.90 24.41 6.07
CA GLY A 244 -5.87 24.93 5.16
C GLY A 244 -4.73 23.94 4.88
N ILE A 245 -4.42 23.05 5.81
CA ILE A 245 -3.41 22.00 5.62
C ILE A 245 -4.05 20.72 5.09
N ALA A 246 -5.19 20.31 5.65
CA ALA A 246 -5.81 19.03 5.35
C ALA A 246 -6.43 18.98 3.94
N ILE A 247 -7.12 20.04 3.48
CA ILE A 247 -7.84 20.03 2.20
C ILE A 247 -6.91 19.80 1.00
N PRO A 248 -5.78 20.52 0.83
CA PRO A 248 -4.88 20.27 -0.29
C PRO A 248 -4.31 18.86 -0.30
N VAL A 249 -3.98 18.31 0.88
CA VAL A 249 -3.44 16.94 1.01
C VAL A 249 -4.52 15.90 0.69
N THR A 250 -5.76 16.13 1.17
CA THR A 250 -6.91 15.28 0.86
C THR A 250 -7.19 15.30 -0.65
N GLY A 251 -7.20 16.46 -1.29
CA GLY A 251 -7.40 16.60 -2.73
C GLY A 251 -6.40 15.80 -3.54
N GLY A 252 -5.12 15.82 -3.16
CA GLY A 252 -4.09 15.02 -3.81
C GLY A 252 -4.32 13.50 -3.66
N ARG A 253 -4.80 13.04 -2.50
CA ARG A 253 -5.12 11.61 -2.26
C ARG A 253 -6.41 11.17 -2.96
N MET A 254 -7.39 12.07 -3.08
CA MET A 254 -8.67 11.82 -3.75
C MET A 254 -8.49 11.34 -5.18
N VAL A 255 -7.51 11.89 -5.91
CA VAL A 255 -7.22 11.47 -7.30
C VAL A 255 -6.98 9.97 -7.39
N GLY A 256 -6.17 9.41 -6.49
CA GLY A 256 -5.90 7.98 -6.43
C GLY A 256 -7.13 7.15 -6.04
N SER A 257 -7.85 7.59 -5.01
CA SER A 257 -9.04 6.89 -4.50
C SER A 257 -10.17 6.88 -5.53
N PHE A 258 -10.43 8.00 -6.20
CA PHE A 258 -11.41 8.07 -7.29
C PHE A 258 -11.00 7.23 -8.50
N SER A 259 -9.73 7.26 -8.88
CA SER A 259 -9.23 6.42 -9.98
C SER A 259 -9.47 4.94 -9.71
N TYR A 260 -9.25 4.50 -8.46
CA TYR A 260 -9.51 3.12 -8.06
C TYR A 260 -11.00 2.77 -8.08
N LEU A 261 -11.87 3.66 -7.58
CA LEU A 261 -13.31 3.47 -7.62
C LEU A 261 -13.82 3.40 -9.08
N LEU A 262 -13.40 4.33 -9.94
CA LEU A 262 -13.80 4.33 -11.36
C LEU A 262 -13.32 3.07 -12.09
N GLU A 263 -12.09 2.63 -11.84
CA GLU A 263 -11.57 1.37 -12.38
C GLU A 263 -12.48 0.19 -12.02
N THR A 264 -12.88 0.10 -10.76
CA THR A 264 -13.77 -0.97 -10.27
C THR A 264 -15.11 -0.95 -10.96
N ILE A 265 -15.76 0.22 -11.01
CA ILE A 265 -17.07 0.39 -11.64
C ILE A 265 -17.01 0.09 -13.14
N LEU A 266 -16.03 0.70 -13.84
CA LEU A 266 -15.87 0.53 -15.27
C LEU A 266 -15.56 -0.91 -15.66
N THR A 267 -14.68 -1.59 -14.90
CA THR A 267 -14.33 -2.99 -15.17
C THR A 267 -15.58 -3.88 -15.10
N ASN A 268 -16.32 -3.81 -13.99
CA ASN A 268 -17.47 -4.69 -13.82
C ASN A 268 -18.63 -4.36 -14.76
N ARG A 269 -18.88 -3.07 -15.04
CA ARG A 269 -19.88 -2.68 -16.04
C ARG A 269 -19.49 -3.09 -17.46
N SER A 270 -18.21 -2.99 -17.81
CA SER A 270 -17.73 -3.44 -19.12
C SER A 270 -17.86 -4.95 -19.28
N LEU A 271 -17.60 -5.73 -18.22
CA LEU A 271 -17.83 -7.18 -18.24
C LEU A 271 -19.32 -7.53 -18.41
N ALA A 272 -20.21 -6.79 -17.74
CA ALA A 272 -21.66 -6.95 -17.93
C ALA A 272 -22.09 -6.61 -19.36
N LEU A 273 -21.54 -5.55 -19.98
CA LEU A 273 -21.78 -5.20 -21.38
C LEU A 273 -21.26 -6.27 -22.35
N ALA A 274 -20.18 -6.96 -22.00
CA ALA A 274 -19.67 -8.11 -22.73
C ALA A 274 -20.56 -9.37 -22.63
N GLY A 275 -21.69 -9.30 -21.90
CA GLY A 275 -22.59 -10.43 -21.70
C GLY A 275 -22.10 -11.46 -20.67
N ILE A 276 -21.10 -11.13 -19.86
CA ILE A 276 -20.58 -12.01 -18.83
C ILE A 276 -21.52 -11.96 -17.62
N ALA A 277 -21.96 -13.14 -17.13
CA ALA A 277 -22.81 -13.25 -15.96
C ALA A 277 -22.15 -12.58 -14.73
N THR A 278 -22.95 -11.89 -13.91
CA THR A 278 -22.46 -11.11 -12.76
C THR A 278 -21.59 -11.94 -11.82
N THR A 279 -21.98 -13.18 -11.52
CA THR A 279 -21.22 -14.10 -10.67
C THR A 279 -19.82 -14.37 -11.22
N VAL A 280 -19.71 -14.60 -12.54
CA VAL A 280 -18.43 -14.84 -13.23
C VAL A 280 -17.61 -13.56 -13.28
N ALA A 281 -18.22 -12.41 -13.59
CA ALA A 281 -17.54 -11.12 -13.61
C ALA A 281 -16.96 -10.78 -12.23
N THR A 282 -17.75 -10.97 -11.18
CA THR A 282 -17.32 -10.75 -9.79
C THR A 282 -16.19 -11.69 -9.40
N ALA A 283 -16.25 -12.97 -9.77
CA ALA A 283 -15.18 -13.94 -9.53
C ALA A 283 -13.88 -13.58 -10.27
N GLN A 284 -13.97 -13.20 -11.54
CA GLN A 284 -12.83 -12.76 -12.34
C GLN A 284 -12.21 -11.47 -11.80
N TYR A 285 -13.03 -10.52 -11.37
CA TYR A 285 -12.57 -9.28 -10.73
C TYR A 285 -11.90 -9.57 -9.38
N GLY A 286 -12.47 -10.47 -8.58
CA GLY A 286 -11.90 -10.93 -7.31
C GLY A 286 -10.55 -11.62 -7.49
N ALA A 287 -10.43 -12.49 -8.49
CA ALA A 287 -9.17 -13.12 -8.85
C ALA A 287 -8.12 -12.08 -9.25
N LEU A 288 -8.48 -11.09 -10.07
CA LEU A 288 -7.58 -10.03 -10.52
C LEU A 288 -7.13 -9.13 -9.36
N GLN A 289 -8.08 -8.53 -8.62
CA GLN A 289 -7.78 -7.52 -7.60
C GLN A 289 -7.37 -8.11 -6.25
N GLY A 290 -7.93 -9.26 -5.88
CA GLY A 290 -7.69 -9.87 -4.58
C GLY A 290 -6.58 -10.91 -4.55
N MET A 291 -6.23 -11.50 -5.68
CA MET A 291 -5.24 -12.57 -5.77
C MET A 291 -4.02 -12.18 -6.61
N VAL A 292 -4.20 -11.83 -7.89
CA VAL A 292 -3.09 -11.58 -8.83
C VAL A 292 -2.34 -10.30 -8.50
N ILE A 293 -3.04 -9.17 -8.38
CA ILE A 293 -2.39 -7.87 -8.11
C ILE A 293 -1.60 -7.87 -6.80
N PRO A 294 -2.11 -8.42 -5.68
CA PRO A 294 -1.31 -8.53 -4.46
C PRO A 294 -0.02 -9.34 -4.60
N LEU A 295 -0.03 -10.43 -5.38
CA LEU A 295 1.18 -11.20 -5.67
C LEU A 295 2.20 -10.37 -6.45
N LEU A 296 1.76 -9.67 -7.49
CA LEU A 296 2.63 -8.81 -8.31
C LEU A 296 3.24 -7.67 -7.49
N LEU A 297 2.51 -7.13 -6.52
CA LEU A 297 2.97 -6.02 -5.68
C LEU A 297 3.89 -6.45 -4.53
N LEU A 298 3.98 -7.74 -4.22
CA LEU A 298 4.78 -8.24 -3.09
C LEU A 298 6.27 -7.85 -3.19
N PRO A 299 6.97 -8.04 -4.32
CA PRO A 299 8.36 -7.62 -4.44
C PRO A 299 8.52 -6.09 -4.46
N GLY A 300 7.47 -5.37 -4.80
CA GLY A 300 7.42 -3.90 -4.80
C GLY A 300 7.69 -3.27 -3.43
N ALA A 301 7.57 -4.02 -2.34
CA ALA A 301 7.95 -3.54 -1.01
C ALA A 301 9.43 -3.12 -0.93
N LEU A 302 10.32 -3.85 -1.61
CA LEU A 302 11.76 -3.53 -1.70
C LEU A 302 11.98 -2.26 -2.51
N THR A 303 11.30 -2.12 -3.64
CA THR A 303 11.46 -0.94 -4.52
C THR A 303 10.90 0.34 -3.90
N VAL A 304 9.82 0.23 -3.11
CA VAL A 304 9.29 1.36 -2.32
C VAL A 304 10.29 1.81 -1.25
N SER A 305 10.96 0.87 -0.58
CA SER A 305 12.02 1.21 0.39
C SER A 305 13.20 1.93 -0.27
N LEU A 306 13.59 1.50 -1.48
CA LEU A 306 14.60 2.19 -2.29
C LEU A 306 14.11 3.60 -2.68
N ALA A 307 12.87 3.75 -3.09
CA ALA A 307 12.28 5.04 -3.43
C ALA A 307 12.29 6.02 -2.26
N ILE A 308 11.92 5.57 -1.06
CA ILE A 308 11.94 6.39 0.16
C ILE A 308 13.36 6.88 0.48
N SER A 309 14.38 6.04 0.36
CA SER A 309 15.77 6.41 0.60
C SER A 309 16.37 7.30 -0.51
N LEU A 310 15.83 7.20 -1.72
CA LEU A 310 16.28 7.97 -2.88
C LEU A 310 15.89 9.45 -2.76
N VAL A 311 14.71 9.78 -2.22
CA VAL A 311 14.20 11.16 -2.14
C VAL A 311 15.18 12.11 -1.43
N PRO A 312 15.57 11.91 -0.17
CA PRO A 312 16.49 12.84 0.51
C PRO A 312 17.85 12.91 -0.18
N SER A 313 18.31 11.77 -0.68
CA SER A 313 19.58 11.65 -1.38
C SER A 313 19.62 12.46 -2.69
N LEU A 314 18.54 12.45 -3.48
CA LEU A 314 18.45 13.26 -4.69
C LEU A 314 18.20 14.73 -4.39
N SER A 315 17.40 15.05 -3.37
CA SER A 315 17.16 16.44 -2.96
C SER A 315 18.44 17.12 -2.52
N GLU A 316 19.30 16.43 -1.76
CA GLU A 316 20.62 16.92 -1.37
C GLU A 316 21.52 17.19 -2.59
N ALA A 317 21.60 16.24 -3.53
CA ALA A 317 22.39 16.39 -4.74
C ALA A 317 21.82 17.50 -5.65
N SER A 318 20.50 17.66 -5.70
CA SER A 318 19.82 18.70 -6.46
C SER A 318 20.12 20.09 -5.88
N ALA A 319 20.10 20.23 -4.56
CA ALA A 319 20.44 21.50 -3.88
C ALA A 319 21.89 21.95 -4.16
N ARG A 320 22.80 20.99 -4.41
CA ARG A 320 24.20 21.25 -4.79
C ARG A 320 24.41 21.35 -6.30
N ASN A 321 23.36 21.26 -7.12
CA ASN A 321 23.43 21.17 -8.60
C ASN A 321 24.34 20.03 -9.12
N ASP A 322 24.54 18.97 -8.33
CA ASP A 322 25.38 17.84 -8.68
C ASP A 322 24.63 16.80 -9.56
N ARG A 323 24.57 17.10 -10.86
CA ARG A 323 23.93 16.24 -11.86
C ARG A 323 24.56 14.86 -11.97
N VAL A 324 25.88 14.75 -11.76
CA VAL A 324 26.61 13.48 -11.84
C VAL A 324 26.13 12.52 -10.76
N THR A 325 26.05 13.00 -9.53
CA THR A 325 25.51 12.22 -8.42
C THR A 325 24.04 11.86 -8.62
N ILE A 326 23.21 12.79 -9.14
CA ILE A 326 21.80 12.50 -9.46
C ILE A 326 21.70 11.33 -10.44
N HIS A 327 22.40 11.40 -11.58
CA HIS A 327 22.39 10.33 -12.59
C HIS A 327 22.90 8.99 -12.03
N LYS A 328 23.97 9.02 -11.25
CA LYS A 328 24.54 7.82 -10.62
C LYS A 328 23.55 7.15 -9.67
N ARG A 329 22.93 7.92 -8.75
CA ARG A 329 21.95 7.40 -7.77
C ARG A 329 20.67 6.91 -8.43
N MET A 330 20.20 7.60 -9.48
CA MET A 330 19.06 7.18 -10.30
C MET A 330 19.33 5.82 -10.97
N ASN A 331 20.41 5.69 -11.74
CA ASN A 331 20.74 4.44 -12.41
C ASN A 331 20.94 3.29 -11.42
N GLN A 332 21.57 3.56 -10.26
CA GLN A 332 21.73 2.57 -9.20
C GLN A 332 20.38 2.11 -8.63
N SER A 333 19.47 3.05 -8.33
CA SER A 333 18.14 2.73 -7.78
C SER A 333 17.29 1.94 -8.79
N LEU A 334 17.29 2.34 -10.06
CA LEU A 334 16.57 1.63 -11.12
C LEU A 334 17.12 0.22 -11.34
N ARG A 335 18.45 0.06 -11.36
CA ARG A 335 19.10 -1.25 -11.47
C ARG A 335 18.76 -2.14 -10.28
N LEU A 336 18.83 -1.62 -9.05
CA LEU A 336 18.45 -2.37 -7.85
C LEU A 336 16.98 -2.77 -7.85
N ALA A 337 16.08 -1.89 -8.28
CA ALA A 337 14.65 -2.19 -8.41
C ALA A 337 14.41 -3.33 -9.41
N LEU A 338 15.07 -3.30 -10.56
CA LEU A 338 14.99 -4.38 -11.55
C LEU A 338 15.55 -5.69 -11.02
N VAL A 339 16.78 -5.66 -10.50
CA VAL A 339 17.47 -6.85 -10.02
C VAL A 339 16.73 -7.50 -8.83
N SER A 340 16.15 -6.71 -7.94
CA SER A 340 15.36 -7.26 -6.82
C SER A 340 13.99 -7.80 -7.25
N GLY A 341 13.38 -7.22 -8.27
CA GLY A 341 12.05 -7.61 -8.76
C GLY A 341 12.07 -8.73 -9.80
N ALA A 342 13.12 -8.80 -10.61
CA ALA A 342 13.23 -9.73 -11.73
C ALA A 342 13.04 -11.22 -11.36
N PRO A 343 13.66 -11.76 -10.29
CA PRO A 343 13.49 -13.18 -9.97
C PRO A 343 12.04 -13.52 -9.61
N PHE A 344 11.33 -12.62 -8.94
CA PHE A 344 9.92 -12.82 -8.63
C PHE A 344 9.05 -12.78 -9.88
N ALA A 345 9.33 -11.88 -10.83
CA ALA A 345 8.62 -11.84 -12.10
C ALA A 345 8.82 -13.13 -12.90
N VAL A 346 10.04 -13.70 -12.90
CA VAL A 346 10.33 -15.00 -13.54
C VAL A 346 9.55 -16.13 -12.87
N VAL A 347 9.57 -16.24 -11.54
CA VAL A 347 8.81 -17.27 -10.81
C VAL A 347 7.32 -17.14 -11.12
N MET A 348 6.76 -15.92 -11.05
CA MET A 348 5.35 -15.66 -11.34
C MET A 348 4.96 -15.90 -12.80
N TYR A 349 5.90 -15.87 -13.74
CA TYR A 349 5.65 -16.20 -15.14
C TYR A 349 5.76 -17.69 -15.41
N VAL A 350 6.87 -18.31 -14.98
CA VAL A 350 7.20 -19.71 -15.30
C VAL A 350 6.34 -20.68 -14.50
N LEU A 351 6.13 -20.39 -13.23
CA LEU A 351 5.37 -21.24 -12.30
C LEU A 351 4.02 -20.61 -11.91
N ALA A 352 3.40 -19.82 -12.79
CA ALA A 352 2.14 -19.12 -12.51
C ALA A 352 1.03 -20.06 -12.04
N GLU A 353 0.77 -21.13 -12.78
CA GLU A 353 -0.28 -22.10 -12.47
C GLU A 353 0.03 -22.91 -11.20
N PRO A 354 1.23 -23.53 -11.05
CA PRO A 354 1.60 -24.18 -9.80
C PRO A 354 1.54 -23.26 -8.58
N LEU A 355 2.00 -22.02 -8.73
CA LEU A 355 1.96 -21.01 -7.66
C LEU A 355 0.52 -20.71 -7.23
N CYS A 356 -0.37 -20.43 -8.18
CA CYS A 356 -1.77 -20.13 -7.89
C CYS A 356 -2.53 -21.36 -7.33
N LEU A 357 -2.21 -22.55 -7.80
CA LEU A 357 -2.75 -23.79 -7.23
C LEU A 357 -2.30 -23.97 -5.78
N LEU A 358 -1.01 -23.78 -5.49
CA LEU A 358 -0.48 -23.92 -4.14
C LEU A 358 -0.99 -22.85 -3.18
N LEU A 359 -1.17 -21.60 -3.64
CA LEU A 359 -1.61 -20.51 -2.79
C LEU A 359 -3.13 -20.46 -2.62
N TYR A 360 -3.89 -20.66 -3.71
CA TYR A 360 -5.31 -20.36 -3.78
C TYR A 360 -6.20 -21.59 -4.09
N ASP A 361 -5.59 -22.74 -4.36
CA ASP A 361 -6.28 -23.92 -4.87
C ASP A 361 -7.06 -23.66 -6.18
N ASN A 362 -6.51 -22.76 -7.02
CA ASN A 362 -7.14 -22.33 -8.26
C ASN A 362 -6.11 -22.11 -9.37
N ARG A 363 -6.19 -22.94 -10.44
CA ARG A 363 -5.29 -22.84 -11.60
C ARG A 363 -5.64 -21.70 -12.55
N GLU A 364 -6.91 -21.35 -12.68
CA GLU A 364 -7.38 -20.37 -13.64
C GLU A 364 -6.80 -18.97 -13.37
N VAL A 365 -6.61 -18.63 -12.10
CA VAL A 365 -5.93 -17.40 -11.66
C VAL A 365 -4.51 -17.32 -12.21
N GLY A 366 -3.85 -18.46 -12.42
CA GLY A 366 -2.49 -18.54 -12.96
C GLY A 366 -2.37 -17.97 -14.37
N SER A 367 -3.41 -18.07 -15.19
CA SER A 367 -3.39 -17.49 -16.54
C SER A 367 -3.27 -15.97 -16.53
N MET A 368 -4.00 -15.29 -15.63
CA MET A 368 -3.91 -13.84 -15.44
C MET A 368 -2.54 -13.45 -14.86
N LEU A 369 -2.06 -14.20 -13.87
CA LEU A 369 -0.74 -13.97 -13.28
C LEU A 369 0.37 -14.09 -14.34
N LYS A 370 0.34 -15.15 -15.17
CA LYS A 370 1.29 -15.37 -16.25
C LYS A 370 1.33 -14.21 -17.24
N MET A 371 0.16 -13.68 -17.60
CA MET A 371 0.03 -12.54 -18.49
C MET A 371 0.60 -11.24 -17.88
N MET A 372 0.41 -11.04 -16.58
CA MET A 372 0.83 -9.82 -15.88
C MET A 372 2.29 -9.83 -15.40
N ALA A 373 2.85 -10.99 -15.11
CA ALA A 373 4.16 -11.14 -14.48
C ALA A 373 5.32 -10.44 -15.21
N PRO A 374 5.45 -10.51 -16.56
CA PRO A 374 6.53 -9.81 -17.28
C PRO A 374 6.47 -8.29 -17.12
N PHE A 375 5.27 -7.73 -17.01
CA PHE A 375 5.03 -6.30 -16.88
C PHE A 375 5.19 -5.78 -15.44
N ALA A 376 5.30 -6.67 -14.45
CA ALA A 376 5.57 -6.29 -13.06
C ALA A 376 6.87 -5.48 -12.92
N LEU A 377 7.84 -5.69 -13.80
CA LEU A 377 9.09 -4.93 -13.83
C LEU A 377 8.86 -3.43 -14.03
N PHE A 378 7.87 -3.04 -14.84
CA PHE A 378 7.49 -1.64 -15.02
C PHE A 378 6.96 -1.05 -13.70
N LEU A 379 6.13 -1.79 -12.95
CA LEU A 379 5.64 -1.37 -11.64
C LEU A 379 6.79 -1.17 -10.64
N TYR A 380 7.80 -2.05 -10.66
CA TYR A 380 8.95 -1.94 -9.75
C TYR A 380 9.83 -0.74 -10.06
N VAL A 381 10.02 -0.42 -11.34
CA VAL A 381 10.82 0.74 -11.79
C VAL A 381 10.04 2.05 -11.62
N GLN A 382 8.72 2.02 -11.67
CA GLN A 382 7.86 3.20 -11.54
C GLN A 382 8.07 3.95 -10.21
N SER A 383 8.21 3.22 -9.08
CA SER A 383 8.36 3.84 -7.76
C SER A 383 9.61 4.73 -7.64
N PRO A 384 10.84 4.29 -8.02
CA PRO A 384 12.01 5.15 -8.05
C PRO A 384 11.90 6.34 -9.00
N LEU A 385 11.28 6.17 -10.17
CA LEU A 385 11.08 7.27 -11.13
C LEU A 385 10.15 8.34 -10.57
N GLN A 386 9.05 7.93 -9.93
CA GLN A 386 8.13 8.84 -9.28
C GLN A 386 8.79 9.59 -8.10
N ALA A 387 9.54 8.87 -7.27
CA ALA A 387 10.29 9.43 -6.16
C ALA A 387 11.32 10.49 -6.63
N ALA A 388 11.97 10.25 -7.75
CA ALA A 388 12.91 11.19 -8.34
C ALA A 388 12.23 12.48 -8.81
N LEU A 389 11.06 12.40 -9.44
CA LEU A 389 10.30 13.60 -9.83
C LEU A 389 9.89 14.41 -8.58
N GLN A 390 9.53 13.75 -7.48
CA GLN A 390 9.21 14.42 -6.21
C GLN A 390 10.44 15.08 -5.59
N ALA A 391 11.59 14.39 -5.57
CA ALA A 391 12.85 14.88 -5.03
C ALA A 391 13.43 16.07 -5.81
N LEU A 392 13.08 16.18 -7.09
CA LEU A 392 13.49 17.28 -7.98
C LEU A 392 12.45 18.41 -8.07
N ASP A 393 11.58 18.55 -7.06
CA ASP A 393 10.53 19.58 -6.94
C ASP A 393 9.54 19.61 -8.12
N ARG A 394 9.23 18.44 -8.69
CA ARG A 394 8.27 18.26 -9.80
C ARG A 394 7.15 17.25 -9.48
N PRO A 395 6.55 17.26 -8.28
CA PRO A 395 5.47 16.32 -7.93
C PRO A 395 4.24 16.49 -8.84
N GLY A 396 3.96 17.71 -9.32
CA GLY A 396 2.86 17.95 -10.27
C GLY A 396 3.03 17.20 -11.59
N ARG A 397 4.26 17.06 -12.11
CA ARG A 397 4.52 16.22 -13.31
C ARG A 397 4.26 14.75 -13.05
N ALA A 398 4.66 14.25 -11.88
CA ALA A 398 4.36 12.87 -11.50
C ALA A 398 2.85 12.62 -11.44
N LEU A 399 2.08 13.57 -10.87
CA LEU A 399 0.62 13.51 -10.83
C LEU A 399 -0.01 13.51 -12.23
N VAL A 400 0.41 14.43 -13.11
CA VAL A 400 -0.11 14.51 -14.49
C VAL A 400 0.17 13.23 -15.27
N ASN A 401 1.39 12.68 -15.18
CA ASN A 401 1.73 11.42 -15.82
C ASN A 401 0.85 10.26 -15.33
N THR A 402 0.58 10.20 -14.02
CA THR A 402 -0.30 9.18 -13.44
C THR A 402 -1.75 9.37 -13.90
N LEU A 403 -2.24 10.61 -14.00
CA LEU A 403 -3.57 10.92 -14.52
C LEU A 403 -3.73 10.52 -15.99
N ILE A 404 -2.74 10.82 -16.83
CA ILE A 404 -2.74 10.40 -18.24
C ILE A 404 -2.83 8.87 -18.33
N GLY A 405 -2.01 8.16 -17.55
CA GLY A 405 -2.07 6.70 -17.50
C GLY A 405 -3.43 6.18 -17.03
N ALA A 406 -4.01 6.79 -16.00
CA ALA A 406 -5.34 6.42 -15.49
C ALA A 406 -6.43 6.63 -16.56
N LEU A 407 -6.40 7.74 -17.30
CA LEU A 407 -7.33 8.00 -18.39
C LEU A 407 -7.20 6.96 -19.51
N ILE A 408 -5.97 6.66 -19.94
CA ILE A 408 -5.70 5.61 -20.94
C ILE A 408 -6.24 4.26 -20.44
N LYS A 409 -5.97 3.90 -19.17
CA LYS A 409 -6.47 2.66 -18.59
C LYS A 409 -7.99 2.59 -18.60
N MET A 410 -8.68 3.63 -18.15
CA MET A 410 -10.14 3.67 -18.10
C MET A 410 -10.76 3.54 -19.51
N SER A 411 -10.22 4.27 -20.49
CA SER A 411 -10.66 4.17 -21.88
C SER A 411 -10.46 2.77 -22.46
N LEU A 412 -9.29 2.15 -22.18
CA LEU A 412 -9.03 0.79 -22.63
C LEU A 412 -9.88 -0.26 -21.91
N ILE A 413 -10.17 -0.08 -20.62
CA ILE A 413 -11.10 -0.97 -19.90
C ILE A 413 -12.46 -0.95 -20.60
N VAL A 414 -13.02 0.24 -20.83
CA VAL A 414 -14.33 0.38 -21.49
C VAL A 414 -14.31 -0.23 -22.89
N TYR A 415 -13.25 -0.03 -23.66
CA TYR A 415 -13.18 -0.52 -25.04
C TYR A 415 -12.91 -2.03 -25.12
N LEU A 416 -11.94 -2.55 -24.36
CA LEU A 416 -11.51 -3.94 -24.44
C LEU A 416 -12.36 -4.87 -23.58
N ALA A 417 -12.67 -4.50 -22.33
CA ALA A 417 -13.39 -5.39 -21.44
C ALA A 417 -14.88 -5.51 -21.77
N SER A 418 -15.48 -4.56 -22.52
CA SER A 418 -16.84 -4.68 -23.04
C SER A 418 -16.94 -5.57 -24.28
N ASN A 419 -15.82 -5.94 -24.89
CA ASN A 419 -15.84 -6.87 -26.02
C ASN A 419 -15.84 -8.32 -25.49
N PRO A 420 -16.81 -9.16 -25.86
CA PRO A 420 -16.91 -10.56 -25.43
C PRO A 420 -15.65 -11.39 -25.71
N ALA A 421 -14.88 -11.05 -26.76
CA ALA A 421 -13.64 -11.76 -27.10
C ALA A 421 -12.51 -11.56 -26.07
N PHE A 422 -12.51 -10.42 -25.37
CA PHE A 422 -11.48 -10.09 -24.39
C PHE A 422 -11.95 -10.25 -22.95
N GLY A 423 -13.16 -9.77 -22.60
CA GLY A 423 -13.67 -9.82 -21.24
C GLY A 423 -12.67 -9.32 -20.20
N ILE A 424 -12.44 -10.08 -19.13
CA ILE A 424 -11.49 -9.70 -18.07
C ILE A 424 -10.04 -9.54 -18.58
N LYS A 425 -9.63 -10.26 -19.63
CA LYS A 425 -8.30 -10.08 -20.25
C LYS A 425 -8.15 -8.66 -20.81
N GLY A 426 -9.25 -8.05 -21.28
CA GLY A 426 -9.25 -6.65 -21.72
C GLY A 426 -8.91 -5.68 -20.58
N ALA A 427 -9.45 -5.90 -19.37
CA ALA A 427 -9.10 -5.12 -18.19
C ALA A 427 -7.63 -5.36 -17.77
N VAL A 428 -7.16 -6.61 -17.84
CA VAL A 428 -5.74 -6.95 -17.61
C VAL A 428 -4.85 -6.17 -18.58
N ILE A 429 -5.13 -6.20 -19.89
CA ILE A 429 -4.37 -5.45 -20.91
C ILE A 429 -4.36 -3.95 -20.58
N ALA A 430 -5.48 -3.38 -20.21
CA ALA A 430 -5.57 -1.97 -19.84
C ALA A 430 -4.66 -1.60 -18.65
N ILE A 431 -4.61 -2.46 -17.62
CA ILE A 431 -3.71 -2.29 -16.48
C ILE A 431 -2.25 -2.40 -16.91
N LEU A 432 -1.91 -3.34 -17.79
CA LEU A 432 -0.56 -3.50 -18.32
C LEU A 432 -0.10 -2.28 -19.12
N VAL A 433 -0.96 -1.80 -20.03
CA VAL A 433 -0.69 -0.59 -20.82
C VAL A 433 -0.50 0.63 -19.91
N ASN A 434 -1.33 0.78 -18.87
CA ASN A 434 -1.15 1.84 -17.89
C ASN A 434 0.20 1.75 -17.17
N SER A 435 0.61 0.57 -16.73
CA SER A 435 1.89 0.36 -16.05
C SER A 435 3.07 0.79 -16.93
N VAL A 436 3.05 0.38 -18.21
CA VAL A 436 4.06 0.77 -19.19
C VAL A 436 4.01 2.28 -19.47
N ALA A 437 2.81 2.82 -19.76
CA ALA A 437 2.63 4.23 -20.10
C ALA A 437 3.12 5.16 -19.00
N VAL A 438 2.71 4.92 -17.73
CA VAL A 438 3.14 5.76 -16.60
C VAL A 438 4.64 5.68 -16.38
N THR A 439 5.23 4.49 -16.49
CA THR A 439 6.69 4.31 -16.36
C THR A 439 7.45 5.07 -17.46
N VAL A 440 6.98 4.97 -18.70
CA VAL A 440 7.57 5.69 -19.84
C VAL A 440 7.41 7.20 -19.66
N LEU A 441 6.24 7.68 -19.27
CA LEU A 441 5.99 9.11 -19.03
C LEU A 441 6.86 9.67 -17.90
N HIS A 442 7.05 8.92 -16.81
CA HIS A 442 7.97 9.32 -15.73
C HIS A 442 9.42 9.37 -16.23
N GLY A 443 9.86 8.35 -16.95
CA GLY A 443 11.20 8.30 -17.54
C GLY A 443 11.46 9.44 -18.52
N PHE A 444 10.48 9.73 -19.39
CA PHE A 444 10.54 10.83 -20.34
C PHE A 444 10.60 12.21 -19.65
N SER A 445 9.78 12.38 -18.59
CA SER A 445 9.80 13.61 -17.79
C SER A 445 11.16 13.85 -17.14
N LEU A 446 11.81 12.79 -16.63
CA LEU A 446 13.15 12.87 -16.05
C LEU A 446 14.23 13.11 -17.13
N SER A 447 14.10 12.46 -18.27
CA SER A 447 15.03 12.68 -19.41
C SER A 447 14.99 14.15 -19.85
N ARG A 448 13.80 14.76 -19.95
CA ARG A 448 13.67 16.19 -20.28
C ARG A 448 14.14 17.13 -19.17
N LEU A 449 13.98 16.75 -17.89
CA LEU A 449 14.29 17.62 -16.76
C LEU A 449 15.79 17.71 -16.48
N ILE A 450 16.49 16.56 -16.50
CA ILE A 450 17.89 16.45 -16.07
C ILE A 450 18.80 15.83 -17.14
N GLY A 451 18.28 15.52 -18.34
CA GLY A 451 19.03 14.80 -19.38
C GLY A 451 19.30 13.34 -19.02
N PHE A 452 18.43 12.73 -18.19
CA PHE A 452 18.62 11.37 -17.73
C PHE A 452 18.64 10.37 -18.90
N ARG A 453 19.67 9.51 -18.93
CA ARG A 453 19.81 8.44 -19.91
C ARG A 453 19.81 7.09 -19.23
N PHE A 454 18.95 6.20 -19.72
CA PHE A 454 18.88 4.82 -19.25
C PHE A 454 20.11 4.03 -19.70
N ARG A 455 20.65 3.21 -18.83
CA ARG A 455 21.75 2.29 -19.14
C ARG A 455 21.19 1.00 -19.71
N TRP A 456 20.85 1.00 -21.00
CA TRP A 456 20.23 -0.13 -21.69
C TRP A 456 20.95 -1.46 -21.50
N LEU A 457 22.28 -1.43 -21.36
CA LEU A 457 23.08 -2.62 -21.12
C LEU A 457 22.69 -3.34 -19.82
N ASP A 458 22.35 -2.61 -18.74
CA ASP A 458 21.93 -3.20 -17.49
C ASP A 458 20.57 -3.91 -17.65
N TYR A 459 19.67 -3.34 -18.47
CA TYR A 459 18.36 -3.95 -18.78
C TYR A 459 18.51 -5.22 -19.62
N MET A 460 19.35 -5.19 -20.65
CA MET A 460 19.64 -6.37 -21.50
C MET A 460 20.28 -7.49 -20.69
N LYS A 461 21.26 -7.17 -19.83
CA LYS A 461 21.88 -8.16 -18.93
C LYS A 461 20.84 -8.76 -17.99
N THR A 462 19.96 -7.93 -17.41
CA THR A 462 18.88 -8.43 -16.53
C THR A 462 17.94 -9.36 -17.28
N ALA A 463 17.55 -9.02 -18.52
CA ALA A 463 16.72 -9.89 -19.35
C ALA A 463 17.40 -11.23 -19.65
N ALA A 464 18.69 -11.24 -19.96
CA ALA A 464 19.45 -12.47 -20.18
C ALA A 464 19.49 -13.36 -18.91
N VAL A 465 19.74 -12.74 -17.75
CA VAL A 465 19.73 -13.45 -16.46
C VAL A 465 18.34 -14.03 -16.15
N MET A 466 17.27 -13.29 -16.46
CA MET A 466 15.89 -13.78 -16.30
C MET A 466 15.61 -15.00 -17.19
N LEU A 467 16.08 -15.01 -18.43
CA LEU A 467 15.91 -16.15 -19.33
C LEU A 467 16.66 -17.39 -18.82
N ILE A 468 17.91 -17.23 -18.35
CA ILE A 468 18.69 -18.32 -17.77
C ILE A 468 18.02 -18.87 -16.52
N MET A 469 17.55 -18.01 -15.62
CA MET A 469 16.79 -18.38 -14.45
C MET A 469 15.51 -19.13 -14.81
N GLY A 470 14.74 -18.62 -15.78
CA GLY A 470 13.49 -19.24 -16.23
C GLY A 470 13.71 -20.64 -16.80
N ALA A 471 14.75 -20.81 -17.61
CA ALA A 471 15.14 -22.13 -18.14
C ALA A 471 15.54 -23.10 -17.00
N SER A 472 16.30 -22.61 -16.01
CA SER A 472 16.71 -23.42 -14.85
C SER A 472 15.53 -23.85 -13.99
N ILE A 473 14.55 -22.96 -13.78
CA ILE A 473 13.30 -23.29 -13.04
C ILE A 473 12.50 -24.34 -13.80
N LEU A 474 12.30 -24.15 -15.12
CA LEU A 474 11.58 -25.10 -15.97
C LEU A 474 12.24 -26.48 -15.98
N TYR A 475 13.55 -26.50 -16.12
CA TYR A 475 14.31 -27.75 -16.08
C TYR A 475 14.15 -28.44 -14.72
N GLY A 476 14.33 -27.71 -13.62
CA GLY A 476 14.15 -28.25 -12.28
C GLY A 476 12.73 -28.76 -12.05
N TYR A 477 11.71 -27.98 -12.44
CA TYR A 477 10.32 -28.36 -12.24
C TYR A 477 9.92 -29.63 -13.00
N ASN A 478 10.49 -29.86 -14.19
CA ASN A 478 10.16 -31.03 -15.01
C ASN A 478 10.98 -32.29 -14.69
N HIS A 479 12.16 -32.14 -14.08
CA HIS A 479 13.10 -33.27 -13.92
C HIS A 479 13.39 -33.65 -12.46
N LEU A 480 12.95 -32.86 -11.47
CA LEU A 480 13.14 -33.23 -10.06
C LEU A 480 12.22 -34.38 -9.67
N PRO A 481 12.71 -35.35 -8.85
CA PRO A 481 11.98 -36.56 -8.49
C PRO A 481 10.91 -36.35 -7.40
N PHE A 482 10.38 -35.13 -7.25
CA PHE A 482 9.39 -34.77 -6.23
C PHE A 482 7.95 -34.68 -6.75
N SER A 483 7.63 -35.37 -7.85
CA SER A 483 6.32 -35.32 -8.51
C SER A 483 5.13 -35.65 -7.60
N THR A 484 5.35 -36.47 -6.56
CA THR A 484 4.34 -36.82 -5.54
C THR A 484 4.08 -35.73 -4.52
N GLN A 485 4.96 -34.71 -4.42
CA GLN A 485 4.87 -33.61 -3.47
C GLN A 485 4.98 -32.27 -4.19
N PRO A 486 3.89 -31.72 -4.76
CA PRO A 486 3.91 -30.54 -5.61
C PRO A 486 4.54 -29.29 -4.95
N TRP A 487 4.35 -29.13 -3.63
CA TRP A 487 4.93 -28.01 -2.88
C TRP A 487 6.47 -28.12 -2.78
N LEU A 488 7.01 -29.34 -2.62
CA LEU A 488 8.45 -29.56 -2.55
C LEU A 488 9.10 -29.37 -3.92
N GLN A 489 8.47 -29.90 -4.98
CA GLN A 489 8.89 -29.68 -6.36
C GLN A 489 8.94 -28.20 -6.72
N PHE A 490 7.90 -27.43 -6.34
CA PHE A 490 7.85 -26.00 -6.51
C PHE A 490 8.99 -25.29 -5.77
N LEU A 491 9.16 -25.54 -4.47
CA LEU A 491 10.19 -24.90 -3.66
C LEU A 491 11.61 -25.23 -4.14
N ALA A 492 11.87 -26.50 -4.48
CA ALA A 492 13.18 -26.91 -4.98
C ALA A 492 13.50 -26.23 -6.32
N SER A 493 12.54 -26.15 -7.24
CA SER A 493 12.72 -25.47 -8.52
C SER A 493 12.96 -23.97 -8.37
N VAL A 494 12.22 -23.32 -7.46
CA VAL A 494 12.43 -21.92 -7.12
C VAL A 494 13.80 -21.70 -6.51
N PHE A 495 14.24 -22.56 -5.60
CA PHE A 495 15.55 -22.49 -4.97
C PHE A 495 16.69 -22.60 -6.02
N ILE A 496 16.60 -23.57 -6.94
CA ILE A 496 17.56 -23.70 -8.05
C ILE A 496 17.58 -22.42 -8.89
N GLY A 497 16.39 -21.91 -9.25
CA GLY A 497 16.28 -20.68 -10.01
C GLY A 497 16.95 -19.49 -9.32
N PHE A 498 16.72 -19.29 -8.02
CA PHE A 498 17.37 -18.22 -7.26
C PHE A 498 18.89 -18.43 -7.15
N ALA A 499 19.36 -19.66 -6.94
CA ALA A 499 20.79 -19.96 -6.88
C ALA A 499 21.48 -19.61 -8.20
N VAL A 500 20.89 -20.02 -9.34
CA VAL A 500 21.40 -19.69 -10.69
C VAL A 500 21.31 -18.17 -10.92
N TYR A 501 20.21 -17.53 -10.54
CA TYR A 501 20.02 -16.08 -10.67
C TYR A 501 21.14 -15.30 -9.97
N PHE A 502 21.39 -15.60 -8.71
CA PHE A 502 22.45 -14.93 -7.94
C PHE A 502 23.83 -15.22 -8.51
N ALA A 503 24.12 -16.47 -8.91
CA ALA A 503 25.39 -16.81 -9.54
C ALA A 503 25.64 -16.00 -10.81
N VAL A 504 24.64 -15.91 -11.72
CA VAL A 504 24.78 -15.19 -12.98
C VAL A 504 24.84 -13.67 -12.78
N ILE A 505 24.10 -13.11 -11.79
CA ILE A 505 24.19 -11.68 -11.45
C ILE A 505 25.59 -11.28 -10.99
N PHE A 506 26.24 -12.11 -10.18
CA PHE A 506 27.62 -11.86 -9.74
C PHE A 506 28.60 -11.98 -10.91
N LEU A 507 28.46 -12.98 -11.78
CA LEU A 507 29.29 -13.16 -12.97
C LEU A 507 29.15 -11.99 -13.96
N THR A 508 27.94 -11.47 -14.16
CA THR A 508 27.66 -10.35 -15.07
C THR A 508 28.00 -8.98 -14.47
N ARG A 509 28.40 -8.94 -13.19
CA ARG A 509 28.68 -7.72 -12.39
C ARG A 509 27.50 -6.73 -12.39
N LEU A 510 26.28 -7.24 -12.48
CA LEU A 510 25.06 -6.42 -12.31
C LEU A 510 24.91 -5.90 -10.89
N VAL A 511 25.34 -6.68 -9.90
CA VAL A 511 25.48 -6.26 -8.52
C VAL A 511 26.95 -6.30 -8.16
N THR A 512 27.45 -5.17 -7.64
CA THR A 512 28.84 -5.08 -7.18
C THR A 512 28.88 -5.27 -5.66
N PRO A 513 29.99 -5.76 -5.06
CA PRO A 513 30.15 -5.85 -3.62
C PRO A 513 29.85 -4.53 -2.90
N ARG A 514 30.17 -3.39 -3.52
CA ARG A 514 29.86 -2.05 -3.01
C ARG A 514 28.36 -1.75 -2.95
N ASP A 515 27.54 -2.38 -3.78
CA ASP A 515 26.08 -2.23 -3.72
C ASP A 515 25.52 -3.02 -2.52
N LEU A 516 26.13 -4.17 -2.20
CA LEU A 516 25.76 -5.02 -1.06
C LEU A 516 26.17 -4.40 0.29
N GLU A 517 27.31 -3.72 0.36
CA GLU A 517 27.77 -3.01 1.56
C GLU A 517 26.77 -1.93 2.03
N ARG A 518 25.97 -1.40 1.12
CA ARG A 518 24.95 -0.36 1.41
C ARG A 518 23.62 -0.91 1.90
N VAL A 519 23.40 -2.22 1.80
CA VAL A 519 22.23 -2.87 2.39
C VAL A 519 22.45 -3.02 3.88
N PRO A 520 21.63 -2.41 4.77
CA PRO A 520 21.93 -2.29 6.20
C PRO A 520 22.28 -3.60 6.91
N VAL A 521 21.64 -4.72 6.51
CA VAL A 521 21.86 -6.04 7.12
C VAL A 521 23.11 -6.72 6.53
N VAL A 522 23.25 -6.69 5.20
CA VAL A 522 24.34 -7.37 4.48
C VAL A 522 25.65 -6.60 4.65
N GLY A 523 25.61 -5.26 4.59
CA GLY A 523 26.78 -4.41 4.78
C GLY A 523 27.36 -4.52 6.20
N ALA A 524 26.52 -4.64 7.22
CA ALA A 524 26.99 -4.88 8.60
C ALA A 524 27.70 -6.23 8.74
N TRP A 525 27.23 -7.27 8.03
CA TRP A 525 27.84 -8.60 8.03
C TRP A 525 29.16 -8.63 7.22
N LEU A 526 29.19 -8.05 6.02
CA LEU A 526 30.40 -7.96 5.18
C LEU A 526 31.52 -7.13 5.85
N ASN A 527 31.18 -6.01 6.50
CA ASN A 527 32.15 -5.21 7.24
C ASN A 527 32.72 -5.91 8.48
N ARG A 528 31.97 -6.85 9.07
CA ARG A 528 32.49 -7.72 10.14
C ARG A 528 33.43 -8.81 9.61
N SER A 529 33.13 -9.35 8.42
CA SER A 529 33.97 -10.37 7.76
C SER A 529 35.31 -9.81 7.27
N ASN A 530 35.33 -8.55 6.78
CA ASN A 530 36.56 -7.89 6.31
C ASN A 530 37.46 -7.35 7.44
N ARG A 531 36.99 -7.40 8.69
CA ARG A 531 37.78 -7.01 9.89
C ARG A 531 38.38 -8.21 10.61
N ARG A 532 38.17 -9.43 10.13
CA ARG A 532 38.86 -10.64 10.52
C ARG A 532 39.88 -11.04 9.46
#